data_aa88f904e1fc761a7ecaf81cb7a921c3
#
_entry.id   aa88f904e1fc761a7ecaf81cb7a921c3
#
_cell.length_a   1.000
_cell.length_b   1.000
_cell.length_c   1.000
_cell.angle_alpha   90.00
_cell.angle_beta   90.00
_cell.angle_gamma   90.00
#
_symmetry.space_group_name_H-M   'P 1'
#
loop_
_entity.id
_entity.type
_entity.pdbx_description
1 polymer ?
#
loop_
_entity_poly.entity_id
_entity_poly.type
_entity_poly.pdbx_seq_one_letter_code
_entity_poly.pdbx_strand_id
1 'polypeptide(L)'
;MMGKFNFRGRKITYSYEWLDDDTFVFQFGDGEFQDEDGDYFIHFEYHVKDNEWVVEVFWDGNAAVIRDINNADDYITVDEMEMVMNFAEQFIER
;
A
#
# COMPACT_ATOMS: atom_id res chain seq x y z
N MET A 1 -11.68 2.08 7.69
CA MET A 1 -11.04 1.79 8.98
C MET A 1 -9.60 2.27 8.97
N MET A 2 -9.15 2.86 10.05
CA MET A 2 -7.80 3.43 10.16
C MET A 2 -7.08 2.86 11.38
N GLY A 3 -5.76 2.83 11.30
CA GLY A 3 -4.93 2.39 12.41
C GLY A 3 -3.49 2.79 12.18
N LYS A 4 -2.59 2.26 13.01
CA LYS A 4 -1.16 2.49 12.86
C LYS A 4 -0.42 1.16 12.94
N PHE A 5 0.68 1.06 12.19
CA PHE A 5 1.54 -0.12 12.25
C PHE A 5 3.01 0.32 12.15
N ASN A 6 3.89 -0.58 12.56
CA ASN A 6 5.33 -0.30 12.47
C ASN A 6 5.81 -0.46 11.04
N PHE A 7 6.42 0.59 10.52
CA PHE A 7 7.03 0.55 9.19
C PHE A 7 8.34 1.34 9.27
N ARG A 8 9.44 0.66 8.98
CA ARG A 8 10.79 1.25 9.07
C ARG A 8 11.08 1.86 10.45
N GLY A 9 10.63 1.17 11.51
CA GLY A 9 10.87 1.62 12.89
C GLY A 9 10.00 2.78 13.35
N ARG A 10 8.99 3.15 12.57
CA ARG A 10 8.07 4.25 12.89
C ARG A 10 6.64 3.74 12.92
N LYS A 11 5.79 4.45 13.66
CA LYS A 11 4.35 4.21 13.62
C LYS A 11 3.76 5.01 12.47
N ILE A 12 3.28 4.30 11.45
CA ILE A 12 2.72 4.90 10.24
C ILE A 12 1.22 4.63 10.18
N THR A 13 0.46 5.65 9.80
CA THR A 13 -0.99 5.55 9.68
C THR A 13 -1.36 4.78 8.41
N TYR A 14 -2.27 3.82 8.58
CA TYR A 14 -2.84 3.09 7.44
C TYR A 14 -4.35 3.24 7.44
N SER A 15 -4.95 2.99 6.28
CA SER A 15 -6.40 2.85 6.14
C SER A 15 -6.69 1.70 5.17
N TYR A 16 -7.87 1.12 5.28
CA TYR A 16 -8.29 0.07 4.36
C TYR A 16 -9.78 0.13 4.13
N GLU A 17 -10.20 -0.34 2.97
CA GLU A 17 -11.62 -0.46 2.64
C GLU A 17 -11.82 -1.45 1.49
N TRP A 18 -13.04 -1.94 1.35
CA TRP A 18 -13.46 -2.70 0.18
C TRP A 18 -14.16 -1.74 -0.77
N LEU A 19 -13.66 -1.63 -2.00
CA LEU A 19 -14.31 -0.81 -3.03
C LEU A 19 -15.53 -1.54 -3.61
N ASP A 20 -15.41 -2.86 -3.73
CA ASP A 20 -16.49 -3.75 -4.15
C ASP A 20 -16.16 -5.17 -3.65
N ASP A 21 -16.90 -6.18 -4.11
CA ASP A 21 -16.70 -7.56 -3.66
C ASP A 21 -15.38 -8.17 -4.11
N ASP A 22 -14.72 -7.56 -5.10
CA ASP A 22 -13.50 -8.08 -5.71
C ASP A 22 -12.26 -7.27 -5.34
N THR A 23 -12.41 -6.01 -4.95
CA THR A 23 -11.28 -5.08 -4.79
C THR A 23 -11.14 -4.58 -3.37
N PHE A 24 -10.04 -4.97 -2.73
CA PHE A 24 -9.65 -4.52 -1.39
C PHE A 24 -8.49 -3.52 -1.51
N VAL A 25 -8.58 -2.41 -0.80
CA VAL A 25 -7.54 -1.37 -0.81
C VAL A 25 -6.96 -1.21 0.58
N PHE A 26 -5.63 -1.20 0.66
CA PHE A 26 -4.87 -0.90 1.87
C PHE A 26 -3.83 0.15 1.51
N GLN A 27 -3.85 1.29 2.18
CA GLN A 27 -2.87 2.35 1.89
C GLN A 27 -2.32 2.93 3.17
N PHE A 28 -1.09 3.44 3.10
CA PHE A 28 -0.40 3.96 4.28
C PHE A 28 0.58 5.07 3.93
N GLY A 29 0.87 5.88 4.94
CA GLY A 29 1.86 6.93 4.83
C GLY A 29 1.34 8.28 4.35
N ASP A 30 0.02 8.43 4.21
CA ASP A 30 -0.58 9.68 3.77
C ASP A 30 -0.21 10.80 4.76
N GLY A 31 0.42 11.86 4.24
CA GLY A 31 0.90 12.97 5.06
C GLY A 31 2.18 12.70 5.82
N GLU A 32 2.78 11.52 5.68
CA GLU A 32 3.96 11.12 6.44
C GLU A 32 5.19 10.86 5.57
N PHE A 33 5.00 10.62 4.27
CA PHE A 33 6.10 10.38 3.33
C PHE A 33 6.30 11.57 2.40
N GLN A 34 7.54 11.93 2.16
CA GLN A 34 7.92 13.04 1.26
C GLN A 34 9.13 12.64 0.44
N ASP A 35 9.17 13.11 -0.81
CA ASP A 35 10.35 13.04 -1.65
C ASP A 35 10.50 14.37 -2.41
N GLU A 36 11.38 14.40 -3.42
CA GLU A 36 11.65 15.60 -4.21
C GLU A 36 10.41 16.12 -4.95
N ASP A 37 9.47 15.23 -5.25
CA ASP A 37 8.27 15.54 -6.01
C ASP A 37 7.08 15.91 -5.12
N GLY A 38 7.26 15.84 -3.81
CA GLY A 38 6.23 16.24 -2.84
C GLY A 38 5.82 15.11 -1.91
N ASP A 39 4.67 15.28 -1.29
CA ASP A 39 4.10 14.29 -0.38
C ASP A 39 3.56 13.10 -1.18
N TYR A 40 3.75 11.90 -0.66
CA TYR A 40 3.23 10.71 -1.31
C TYR A 40 2.72 9.71 -0.27
N PHE A 41 1.95 8.73 -0.74
CA PHE A 41 1.55 7.57 0.07
C PHE A 41 1.61 6.31 -0.80
N ILE A 42 1.66 5.16 -0.15
CA ILE A 42 1.76 3.87 -0.83
C ILE A 42 0.41 3.16 -0.76
N HIS A 43 -0.05 2.70 -1.90
CA HIS A 43 -1.37 2.11 -2.11
C HIS A 43 -1.20 0.65 -2.56
N PHE A 44 -1.80 -0.26 -1.80
CA PHE A 44 -1.86 -1.68 -2.15
C PHE A 44 -3.30 -2.01 -2.50
N GLU A 45 -3.48 -2.69 -3.62
CA GLU A 45 -4.81 -3.09 -4.07
C GLU A 45 -4.79 -4.58 -4.34
N TYR A 46 -5.74 -5.31 -3.76
CA TYR A 46 -5.84 -6.74 -3.93
C TYR A 46 -7.11 -7.08 -4.71
N HIS A 47 -6.93 -7.81 -5.82
CA HIS A 47 -8.01 -8.28 -6.68
C HIS A 47 -8.27 -9.76 -6.38
N VAL A 48 -9.40 -10.02 -5.73
CA VAL A 48 -9.73 -11.37 -5.22
C VAL A 48 -9.80 -12.40 -6.34
N LYS A 49 -10.47 -12.08 -7.45
CA LYS A 49 -10.64 -13.01 -8.56
C LYS A 49 -9.33 -13.44 -9.20
N ASP A 50 -8.40 -12.51 -9.30
CA ASP A 50 -7.11 -12.75 -9.94
C ASP A 50 -6.04 -13.16 -8.94
N ASN A 51 -6.34 -13.07 -7.65
CA ASN A 51 -5.39 -13.30 -6.56
C ASN A 51 -4.09 -12.48 -6.82
N GLU A 52 -4.28 -11.21 -7.14
CA GLU A 52 -3.19 -10.33 -7.57
C GLU A 52 -3.15 -9.07 -6.72
N TRP A 53 -1.93 -8.68 -6.30
CA TRP A 53 -1.66 -7.42 -5.65
C TRP A 53 -1.09 -6.42 -6.65
N VAL A 54 -1.57 -5.18 -6.57
CA VAL A 54 -1.03 -4.06 -7.34
C VAL A 54 -0.51 -3.05 -6.33
N VAL A 55 0.72 -2.56 -6.54
CA VAL A 55 1.34 -1.56 -5.68
C VAL A 55 1.46 -0.26 -6.46
N GLU A 56 0.98 0.83 -5.88
CA GLU A 56 0.99 2.15 -6.50
C GLU A 56 1.56 3.18 -5.53
N VAL A 57 2.22 4.19 -6.07
CA VAL A 57 2.69 5.33 -5.31
C VAL A 57 1.98 6.57 -5.85
N PHE A 58 1.35 7.34 -4.97
CA PHE A 58 0.61 8.55 -5.34
C PHE A 58 1.30 9.78 -4.77
N TRP A 59 1.53 10.80 -5.62
CA TRP A 59 1.98 12.13 -5.21
C TRP A 59 0.89 13.13 -5.59
N ASP A 60 0.40 13.93 -4.70
CA ASP A 60 -0.49 15.09 -4.97
C ASP A 60 -1.33 14.99 -6.25
N GLY A 61 -2.05 13.89 -6.43
CA GLY A 61 -2.93 13.69 -7.58
C GLY A 61 -2.30 13.00 -8.78
N ASN A 62 -1.02 12.69 -8.72
CA ASN A 62 -0.36 11.85 -9.73
C ASN A 62 -0.14 10.46 -9.13
N ALA A 63 -0.17 9.44 -10.00
CA ALA A 63 0.08 8.07 -9.58
C ALA A 63 1.12 7.42 -10.48
N ALA A 64 2.04 6.69 -9.86
CA ALA A 64 2.96 5.80 -10.56
C ALA A 64 2.53 4.38 -10.21
N VAL A 65 2.02 3.65 -11.19
CA VAL A 65 1.55 2.28 -10.98
C VAL A 65 2.72 1.32 -11.08
N ILE A 66 2.96 0.55 -10.04
CA ILE A 66 4.04 -0.42 -9.98
C ILE A 66 3.40 -1.80 -9.87
N ARG A 67 3.26 -2.48 -11.00
CA ARG A 67 2.59 -3.80 -11.07
C ARG A 67 3.54 -4.97 -10.92
N ASP A 68 4.83 -4.72 -11.09
CA ASP A 68 5.88 -5.71 -10.93
C ASP A 68 6.60 -5.40 -9.63
N ILE A 69 6.50 -6.31 -8.68
CA ILE A 69 7.13 -6.17 -7.37
C ILE A 69 8.62 -5.84 -7.49
N ASN A 70 9.29 -6.39 -8.49
CA ASN A 70 10.72 -6.16 -8.68
C ASN A 70 11.05 -4.74 -9.13
N ASN A 71 10.07 -4.00 -9.63
CA ASN A 71 10.25 -2.62 -10.09
C ASN A 71 9.77 -1.59 -9.07
N ALA A 72 9.26 -2.04 -7.94
CA ALA A 72 8.72 -1.14 -6.92
C ALA A 72 9.76 -0.75 -5.86
N ASP A 73 10.98 -1.22 -5.96
CA ASP A 73 12.01 -1.09 -4.92
C ASP A 73 12.61 0.30 -4.78
N ASP A 74 12.26 1.25 -5.67
CA ASP A 74 12.63 2.65 -5.50
C ASP A 74 11.93 3.29 -4.29
N TYR A 75 10.77 2.78 -3.90
CA TYR A 75 9.92 3.35 -2.84
C TYR A 75 9.70 2.40 -1.68
N ILE A 76 9.70 1.12 -1.95
CA ILE A 76 9.45 0.09 -0.94
C ILE A 76 10.20 -1.18 -1.37
N THR A 77 10.87 -1.82 -0.43
CA THR A 77 11.61 -3.05 -0.74
C THR A 77 10.66 -4.23 -0.89
N VAL A 78 11.11 -5.29 -1.54
CA VAL A 78 10.33 -6.52 -1.70
C VAL A 78 9.97 -7.10 -0.31
N ASP A 79 10.91 -7.10 0.62
CA ASP A 79 10.66 -7.59 1.99
C ASP A 79 9.60 -6.75 2.69
N GLU A 80 9.65 -5.43 2.51
CA GLU A 80 8.63 -4.53 3.07
C GLU A 80 7.27 -4.77 2.44
N MET A 81 7.21 -5.00 1.13
CA MET A 81 5.96 -5.32 0.44
C MET A 81 5.33 -6.60 0.99
N GLU A 82 6.15 -7.65 1.18
CA GLU A 82 5.68 -8.90 1.75
C GLU A 82 5.16 -8.71 3.17
N MET A 83 5.86 -7.92 3.97
CA MET A 83 5.43 -7.61 5.33
C MET A 83 4.08 -6.89 5.33
N VAL A 84 3.93 -5.89 4.45
CA VAL A 84 2.67 -5.12 4.35
C VAL A 84 1.53 -6.02 3.85
N MET A 85 1.78 -6.84 2.84
CA MET A 85 0.76 -7.77 2.32
C MET A 85 0.32 -8.76 3.41
N ASN A 86 1.27 -9.31 4.16
CA ASN A 86 0.94 -10.21 5.26
C ASN A 86 0.14 -9.53 6.35
N PHE A 87 0.48 -8.29 6.68
CA PHE A 87 -0.28 -7.51 7.66
C PHE A 87 -1.70 -7.23 7.16
N ALA A 88 -1.83 -6.83 5.89
CA ALA A 88 -3.11 -6.45 5.30
C ALA A 88 -4.07 -7.65 5.14
N GLU A 89 -3.53 -8.85 4.97
CA GLU A 89 -4.34 -10.06 4.78
C GLU A 89 -5.33 -10.30 5.93
N GLN A 90 -5.00 -9.89 7.14
CA GLN A 90 -5.91 -10.05 8.29
C GLN A 90 -7.23 -9.30 8.08
N PHE A 91 -7.22 -8.25 7.27
CA PHE A 91 -8.43 -7.47 6.99
C PHE A 91 -9.20 -7.99 5.78
N ILE A 92 -8.56 -8.84 4.95
CA ILE A 92 -9.17 -9.45 3.79
C ILE A 92 -10.03 -10.65 4.20
N GLU A 93 -9.59 -11.39 5.20
CA GLU A 93 -10.32 -12.53 5.71
C GLU A 93 -11.66 -12.09 6.32
N ARG A 94 -12.71 -12.75 5.94
CA ARG A 94 -14.06 -12.40 6.35
C ARG A 94 -14.64 -13.44 7.32
#